data_e4666c4cea96dbe02cc021fb1d6437ad
#
_entry.id   e4666c4cea96dbe02cc021fb1d6437ad
#
_cell.length_a   1.000
_cell.length_b   1.000
_cell.length_c   1.000
_cell.angle_alpha   90.00
_cell.angle_beta   90.00
_cell.angle_gamma   90.00
#
_symmetry.space_group_name_H-M   'P 1'
#
loop_
_entity.id
_entity.type
_entity.pdbx_description
1 polymer ?
#
loop_
_entity_poly.entity_id
_entity_poly.type
_entity_poly.pdbx_seq_one_letter_code
_entity_poly.pdbx_strand_id
1 'polypeptide(L)'
;MARKEVDITCKICNREFKTIFSFTGHLRNHSITSKQYYDKYVKEEEEGICPTCGKETNFKSFTEGYHKFCSIPCLNKSNYMKEKSRETSMRKWGVPYPKQSKEYIELLREHNLEKFGYEWAIATPEVREKIDTTVQERYGVSNVFADEEVKQKLRKTKEEKYGGTGVGSPTIRAKIEETNLRKYGVSNVFASEEVIEKLHNIREEWIEKFEQENDVTLGMKLFEMFGTSFMQAKVVEPIVYNGSRFYKNSDIPHIEKCVELAKHNNVSLVEADVKCFVGNVFYIETNTRKIIPPYELDIFVPDKKLAIEIDGVYWHSTNWGKPIDSHIKKTLACERIGIRLIHINDFEWMYKKDITKSIILSALGIYEDIINVEDCVVREVGLSESNEFLEDNSIYGSDSPSYQLGLYYNNNLVQLVTFINDGDGLVKLSRVCSKLNTLVLNGFDKLMKLQPFDMVHSSIDRSKFVNENYMDCGWKVVGTTEPSCLYYKRDELIRAEQLSAELVEQLLGDKFNPSETTEQNMIRNNYLQIFDCGTVEVLYRKETTNGKER
;
A
#
# COMPACT_ATOMS: atom_id res chain seq x y z
N MET A 1 7.21 36.60 56.20
CA MET A 1 8.15 37.20 55.21
C MET A 1 8.97 38.25 55.92
N ALA A 2 10.30 38.05 56.04
CA ALA A 2 11.20 39.03 56.61
C ALA A 2 11.24 40.27 55.70
N ARG A 3 11.03 41.45 56.30
CA ARG A 3 11.09 42.75 55.58
C ARG A 3 12.56 42.98 55.20
N LYS A 4 12.85 43.15 53.89
CA LYS A 4 14.16 43.53 53.43
C LYS A 4 14.61 44.84 54.10
N GLU A 5 15.68 44.81 54.85
CA GLU A 5 16.31 46.01 55.36
C GLU A 5 16.97 46.76 54.21
N VAL A 6 16.73 48.05 54.09
CA VAL A 6 17.27 48.94 53.08
C VAL A 6 17.58 50.28 53.73
N ASP A 7 18.81 50.73 53.68
CA ASP A 7 19.17 52.04 54.20
C ASP A 7 18.75 53.15 53.20
N ILE A 8 17.74 53.93 53.60
CA ILE A 8 17.19 55.02 52.76
C ILE A 8 17.27 56.29 53.53
N THR A 9 17.94 57.26 52.95
CA THR A 9 18.03 58.62 53.51
C THR A 9 17.03 59.58 52.81
N CYS A 10 16.19 60.24 53.54
CA CYS A 10 15.26 61.21 52.98
C CYS A 10 16.02 62.48 52.48
N LYS A 11 16.00 62.68 51.14
CA LYS A 11 16.67 63.83 50.53
C LYS A 11 16.09 65.22 50.86
N ILE A 12 14.97 65.29 51.67
CA ILE A 12 14.38 66.53 52.08
C ILE A 12 14.82 66.94 53.49
N CYS A 13 14.99 66.00 54.45
CA CYS A 13 15.34 66.24 55.81
C CYS A 13 16.52 65.46 56.37
N ASN A 14 17.23 64.69 55.50
CA ASN A 14 18.37 63.84 55.80
C ASN A 14 18.14 62.78 56.89
N ARG A 15 16.89 62.42 57.19
CA ARG A 15 16.56 61.35 58.14
C ARG A 15 16.70 60.01 57.47
N GLU A 16 17.32 59.03 58.20
CA GLU A 16 17.58 57.68 57.73
C GLU A 16 16.45 56.72 58.13
N PHE A 17 16.17 55.75 57.26
CA PHE A 17 15.15 54.74 57.46
C PHE A 17 15.69 53.33 57.03
N LYS A 18 15.40 52.35 57.86
CA LYS A 18 15.81 50.94 57.59
C LYS A 18 14.77 50.13 56.81
N THR A 19 13.59 50.71 56.52
CA THR A 19 12.59 50.01 55.73
C THR A 19 11.87 51.01 54.80
N ILE A 20 11.50 50.56 53.62
CA ILE A 20 10.73 51.33 52.63
C ILE A 20 9.37 51.77 53.23
N PHE A 21 8.75 50.91 54.05
CA PHE A 21 7.46 51.20 54.67
C PHE A 21 7.56 52.35 55.62
N SER A 22 8.58 52.41 56.52
CA SER A 22 8.79 53.51 57.40
C SER A 22 9.16 54.77 56.66
N PHE A 23 9.96 54.67 55.60
CA PHE A 23 10.29 55.83 54.76
C PHE A 23 9.08 56.40 54.01
N THR A 24 8.28 55.56 53.32
CA THR A 24 7.10 56.04 52.59
C THR A 24 6.04 56.56 53.49
N GLY A 25 5.92 56.02 54.73
CA GLY A 25 5.07 56.61 55.79
C GLY A 25 5.52 58.02 56.25
N HIS A 26 6.86 58.22 56.37
CA HIS A 26 7.47 59.47 56.71
C HIS A 26 7.24 60.60 55.69
N LEU A 27 7.09 60.25 54.37
CA LEU A 27 6.86 61.23 53.32
C LEU A 27 5.58 62.11 53.57
N ARG A 28 4.61 61.61 54.34
CA ARG A 28 3.45 62.36 54.75
C ARG A 28 3.80 63.58 55.55
N ASN A 29 4.89 63.57 56.34
CA ASN A 29 5.37 64.71 57.11
C ASN A 29 5.89 65.84 56.21
N HIS A 30 6.19 65.56 54.97
CA HIS A 30 6.59 66.47 53.94
C HIS A 30 5.44 66.86 53.02
N SER A 31 4.20 66.37 53.28
CA SER A 31 3.00 66.59 52.46
C SER A 31 3.18 66.16 51.00
N ILE A 32 3.98 65.13 50.77
CA ILE A 32 4.22 64.57 49.42
C ILE A 32 3.91 63.08 49.37
N THR A 33 3.49 62.58 48.21
CA THR A 33 3.23 61.16 47.97
C THR A 33 4.52 60.44 47.60
N SER A 34 4.53 59.11 47.76
CA SER A 34 5.65 58.29 47.32
C SER A 34 5.98 58.44 45.83
N LYS A 35 4.95 58.67 44.98
CA LYS A 35 5.13 58.95 43.57
C LYS A 35 5.80 60.30 43.36
N GLN A 36 5.34 61.35 44.00
CA GLN A 36 5.92 62.70 43.85
C GLN A 36 7.37 62.75 44.34
N TYR A 37 7.69 62.04 45.41
CA TYR A 37 9.06 61.97 45.90
C TYR A 37 9.92 61.20 44.89
N TYR A 38 9.41 60.04 44.35
CA TYR A 38 10.10 59.20 43.35
C TYR A 38 10.38 60.04 42.11
N ASP A 39 9.39 60.74 41.56
CA ASP A 39 9.53 61.57 40.37
C ASP A 39 10.58 62.67 40.52
N LYS A 40 10.72 63.19 41.69
CA LYS A 40 11.63 64.33 41.94
C LYS A 40 13.06 63.97 42.30
N TYR A 41 13.27 62.78 42.94
CA TYR A 41 14.54 62.49 43.56
C TYR A 41 15.15 61.11 43.12
N VAL A 42 14.35 60.25 42.47
CA VAL A 42 14.72 58.87 42.18
C VAL A 42 14.56 58.50 40.71
N LYS A 43 13.56 59.05 40.05
CA LYS A 43 13.19 58.74 38.67
C LYS A 43 14.33 59.04 37.71
N GLU A 44 14.63 58.06 36.81
CA GLU A 44 15.58 58.21 35.69
C GLU A 44 14.91 58.91 34.50
N GLU A 45 15.71 59.51 33.57
CA GLU A 45 15.21 60.36 32.47
C GLU A 45 14.22 59.65 31.54
N GLU A 46 14.42 58.36 31.23
CA GLU A 46 13.56 57.60 30.34
C GLU A 46 12.52 56.74 31.06
N GLU A 47 12.51 56.73 32.38
CA GLU A 47 11.57 55.95 33.17
C GLU A 47 10.15 56.52 33.10
N GLY A 48 9.15 55.64 33.02
CA GLY A 48 7.75 56.04 32.95
C GLY A 48 7.23 56.26 31.52
N ILE A 49 8.03 55.93 30.49
CA ILE A 49 7.64 56.03 29.09
C ILE A 49 7.70 54.61 28.47
N CYS A 50 6.63 54.22 27.80
CA CYS A 50 6.54 52.93 27.15
C CYS A 50 7.48 52.88 25.93
N PRO A 51 8.48 51.97 25.85
CA PRO A 51 9.44 51.89 24.73
C PRO A 51 8.80 51.45 23.43
N THR A 52 7.58 50.90 23.43
CA THR A 52 6.88 50.42 22.25
C THR A 52 6.03 51.50 21.58
N CYS A 53 5.45 52.43 22.32
CA CYS A 53 4.48 53.41 21.78
C CYS A 53 4.68 54.82 22.26
N GLY A 54 5.66 55.12 23.14
CA GLY A 54 5.95 56.48 23.67
C GLY A 54 4.95 57.02 24.67
N LYS A 55 3.90 56.28 25.05
CA LYS A 55 2.90 56.72 26.04
C LYS A 55 3.43 56.56 27.45
N GLU A 56 2.97 57.41 28.36
CA GLU A 56 3.27 57.30 29.79
C GLU A 56 2.81 55.95 30.36
N THR A 57 3.58 55.43 31.32
CA THR A 57 3.27 54.21 32.05
C THR A 57 2.90 54.51 33.50
N ASN A 58 2.15 53.64 34.13
CA ASN A 58 1.71 53.81 35.49
C ASN A 58 2.83 53.56 36.49
N PHE A 59 2.88 54.38 37.54
CA PHE A 59 3.75 54.19 38.70
C PHE A 59 3.28 52.96 39.48
N LYS A 60 4.18 52.02 39.76
CA LYS A 60 3.84 50.77 40.43
C LYS A 60 4.05 50.84 41.94
N SER A 61 5.24 51.19 42.36
CA SER A 61 5.60 51.33 43.75
C SER A 61 6.92 52.08 43.88
N PHE A 62 7.27 52.53 45.11
CA PHE A 62 8.54 53.20 45.38
C PHE A 62 9.76 52.31 45.10
N THR A 63 9.62 50.98 45.26
CA THR A 63 10.69 50.00 45.01
C THR A 63 10.83 49.59 43.57
N GLU A 64 9.74 49.61 42.80
CA GLU A 64 9.71 49.09 41.45
C GLU A 64 9.63 50.16 40.36
N GLY A 65 9.41 51.43 40.79
CA GLY A 65 9.29 52.56 39.89
C GLY A 65 8.03 52.50 39.02
N TYR A 66 8.19 52.76 37.73
CA TYR A 66 7.14 52.73 36.73
C TYR A 66 7.06 51.41 36.02
N HIS A 67 5.89 51.03 35.52
CA HIS A 67 5.78 49.90 34.59
C HIS A 67 6.58 50.18 33.33
N LYS A 68 7.30 49.17 32.85
CA LYS A 68 8.10 49.31 31.61
C LYS A 68 7.23 49.48 30.36
N PHE A 69 6.01 48.94 30.36
CA PHE A 69 5.05 49.03 29.24
C PHE A 69 3.70 49.56 29.72
N CYS A 70 3.04 50.38 28.91
CA CYS A 70 1.75 50.97 29.23
C CYS A 70 0.58 49.95 29.18
N SER A 71 0.74 48.85 28.47
CA SER A 71 -0.30 47.83 28.29
C SER A 71 0.30 46.47 27.87
N ILE A 72 -0.48 45.38 28.05
CA ILE A 72 -0.12 44.02 27.59
C ILE A 72 0.11 43.96 26.07
N PRO A 73 -0.71 44.62 25.21
CA PRO A 73 -0.42 44.67 23.77
C PRO A 73 0.95 45.29 23.43
N CYS A 74 1.38 46.32 24.14
CA CYS A 74 2.70 46.93 23.94
C CYS A 74 3.85 46.00 24.40
N LEU A 75 3.66 45.32 25.52
CA LEU A 75 4.58 44.28 25.99
C LEU A 75 4.71 43.16 24.98
N ASN A 76 3.61 42.66 24.40
CA ASN A 76 3.60 41.56 23.43
C ASN A 76 4.21 41.94 22.07
N LYS A 77 4.10 43.24 21.68
CA LYS A 77 4.76 43.76 20.45
C LYS A 77 6.27 43.91 20.61
N SER A 78 6.77 44.06 21.85
CA SER A 78 8.20 44.18 22.13
C SER A 78 8.90 42.82 22.11
N ASN A 79 10.20 42.79 21.82
CA ASN A 79 11.01 41.59 21.94
C ASN A 79 11.41 41.22 23.38
N TYR A 80 11.08 42.10 24.35
CA TYR A 80 11.51 41.98 25.74
C TYR A 80 11.18 40.61 26.37
N MET A 81 9.93 40.15 26.24
CA MET A 81 9.53 38.86 26.82
C MET A 81 10.21 37.67 26.10
N LYS A 82 10.46 37.81 24.81
CA LYS A 82 11.20 36.78 24.03
C LYS A 82 12.66 36.69 24.49
N GLU A 83 13.31 37.82 24.68
CA GLU A 83 14.69 37.91 25.17
C GLU A 83 14.82 37.37 26.59
N LYS A 84 13.96 37.81 27.49
CA LYS A 84 13.91 37.32 28.88
C LYS A 84 13.63 35.82 28.98
N SER A 85 12.78 35.29 28.10
CA SER A 85 12.51 33.86 27.99
C SER A 85 13.74 33.09 27.50
N ARG A 86 14.47 33.64 26.48
CA ARG A 86 15.71 33.08 25.99
C ARG A 86 16.82 33.06 27.05
N GLU A 87 17.01 34.19 27.77
CA GLU A 87 17.98 34.28 28.87
C GLU A 87 17.69 33.23 29.96
N THR A 88 16.42 33.11 30.32
CA THR A 88 16.01 32.10 31.30
C THR A 88 16.25 30.67 30.80
N SER A 89 15.94 30.42 29.54
CA SER A 89 16.18 29.11 28.91
C SER A 89 17.68 28.79 28.82
N MET A 90 18.50 29.76 28.39
CA MET A 90 19.96 29.59 28.37
C MET A 90 20.52 29.29 29.75
N ARG A 91 20.07 29.99 30.78
CA ARG A 91 20.53 29.78 32.15
C ARG A 91 20.13 28.42 32.71
N LYS A 92 18.92 27.93 32.36
CA LYS A 92 18.35 26.70 32.92
C LYS A 92 18.69 25.46 32.10
N TRP A 93 18.77 25.58 30.78
CA TRP A 93 18.86 24.44 29.86
C TRP A 93 20.05 24.52 28.90
N GLY A 94 20.89 25.58 28.96
CA GLY A 94 22.03 25.77 28.07
C GLY A 94 21.68 26.07 26.60
N VAL A 95 20.39 26.25 26.30
CA VAL A 95 19.88 26.48 24.92
C VAL A 95 18.87 27.62 24.90
N PRO A 96 18.75 28.38 23.79
CA PRO A 96 17.85 29.53 23.70
C PRO A 96 16.35 29.19 23.81
N TYR A 97 15.97 27.97 23.50
CA TYR A 97 14.59 27.48 23.62
C TYR A 97 14.56 26.14 24.35
N PRO A 98 13.73 25.94 25.39
CA PRO A 98 13.70 24.70 26.18
C PRO A 98 13.53 23.44 25.34
N LYS A 99 12.69 23.50 24.29
CA LYS A 99 12.45 22.36 23.36
C LYS A 99 13.66 21.93 22.52
N GLN A 100 14.79 22.65 22.59
CA GLN A 100 16.05 22.26 21.98
C GLN A 100 16.94 21.48 22.94
N SER A 101 16.61 21.44 24.23
CA SER A 101 17.33 20.66 25.26
C SER A 101 16.76 19.24 25.30
N LYS A 102 17.62 18.24 25.16
CA LYS A 102 17.25 16.82 25.33
C LYS A 102 16.72 16.56 26.73
N GLU A 103 17.39 17.10 27.76
CA GLU A 103 17.01 16.97 29.17
C GLU A 103 15.60 17.54 29.43
N TYR A 104 15.27 18.72 28.88
CA TYR A 104 13.92 19.28 29.00
C TYR A 104 12.86 18.42 28.31
N ILE A 105 13.15 17.86 27.14
CA ILE A 105 12.24 16.98 26.41
C ILE A 105 11.97 15.69 27.20
N GLU A 106 13.02 15.11 27.78
CA GLU A 106 12.92 13.89 28.61
C GLU A 106 12.02 14.14 29.85
N LEU A 107 12.31 15.19 30.61
CA LEU A 107 11.48 15.60 31.75
C LEU A 107 10.01 15.88 31.37
N LEU A 108 9.79 16.44 30.18
CA LEU A 108 8.44 16.68 29.68
C LEU A 108 7.71 15.38 29.35
N ARG A 109 8.41 14.43 28.75
CA ARG A 109 7.89 13.08 28.44
C ARG A 109 7.53 12.32 29.71
N GLU A 110 8.44 12.27 30.69
CA GLU A 110 8.24 11.63 31.98
C GLU A 110 7.00 12.24 32.68
N HIS A 111 6.93 13.56 32.76
CA HIS A 111 5.78 14.25 33.37
C HIS A 111 4.46 13.94 32.63
N ASN A 112 4.47 13.90 31.30
CA ASN A 112 3.28 13.56 30.52
C ASN A 112 2.87 12.10 30.69
N LEU A 113 3.83 11.17 30.73
CA LEU A 113 3.58 9.75 31.00
C LEU A 113 2.97 9.56 32.39
N GLU A 114 3.53 10.20 33.43
CA GLU A 114 3.01 10.13 34.79
C GLU A 114 1.59 10.70 34.91
N LYS A 115 1.33 11.83 34.23
CA LYS A 115 0.07 12.56 34.37
C LYS A 115 -1.04 12.07 33.45
N PHE A 116 -0.71 11.64 32.23
CA PHE A 116 -1.65 11.36 31.16
C PHE A 116 -1.54 9.94 30.60
N GLY A 117 -0.52 9.17 30.98
CA GLY A 117 -0.24 7.85 30.41
C GLY A 117 0.30 7.86 28.97
N TYR A 118 0.67 9.05 28.44
CA TYR A 118 1.20 9.24 27.08
C TYR A 118 2.39 10.18 27.11
N GLU A 119 3.41 9.94 26.28
CA GLU A 119 4.59 10.82 26.18
C GLU A 119 4.24 12.26 25.78
N TRP A 120 3.16 12.42 25.03
CA TRP A 120 2.68 13.72 24.52
C TRP A 120 1.23 13.92 24.89
N ALA A 121 0.89 15.05 25.49
CA ALA A 121 -0.48 15.35 25.89
C ALA A 121 -1.49 15.34 24.72
N ILE A 122 -1.05 15.69 23.51
CA ILE A 122 -1.88 15.64 22.30
C ILE A 122 -2.25 14.19 21.86
N ALA A 123 -1.55 13.18 22.38
CA ALA A 123 -1.86 11.78 22.11
C ALA A 123 -2.99 11.24 23.01
N THR A 124 -3.36 11.97 24.06
CA THR A 124 -4.45 11.61 24.98
C THR A 124 -5.79 11.64 24.24
N PRO A 125 -6.63 10.59 24.34
CA PRO A 125 -7.93 10.55 23.66
C PRO A 125 -8.82 11.76 23.96
N GLU A 126 -8.88 12.18 25.22
CA GLU A 126 -9.70 13.32 25.66
C GLU A 126 -9.22 14.66 25.07
N VAL A 127 -7.90 14.81 24.88
CA VAL A 127 -7.33 16.01 24.23
C VAL A 127 -7.61 16.00 22.75
N ARG A 128 -7.50 14.84 22.09
CA ARG A 128 -7.86 14.67 20.68
C ARG A 128 -9.33 14.97 20.43
N GLU A 129 -10.22 14.37 21.21
CA GLU A 129 -11.66 14.62 21.10
C GLU A 129 -12.02 16.11 21.26
N LYS A 130 -11.40 16.80 22.22
CA LYS A 130 -11.57 18.25 22.38
C LYS A 130 -11.07 19.06 21.18
N ILE A 131 -9.94 18.65 20.60
CA ILE A 131 -9.40 19.29 19.39
C ILE A 131 -10.35 19.05 18.22
N ASP A 132 -10.77 17.82 17.99
CA ASP A 132 -11.65 17.42 16.90
C ASP A 132 -13.01 18.12 17.01
N THR A 133 -13.59 18.15 18.21
CA THR A 133 -14.85 18.88 18.49
C THR A 133 -14.68 20.37 18.20
N THR A 134 -13.60 20.99 18.67
CA THR A 134 -13.35 22.43 18.44
C THR A 134 -13.14 22.73 16.95
N VAL A 135 -12.46 21.84 16.22
CA VAL A 135 -12.24 21.98 14.78
C VAL A 135 -13.56 21.81 14.02
N GLN A 136 -14.34 20.80 14.38
CA GLN A 136 -15.66 20.57 13.78
C GLN A 136 -16.64 21.73 14.04
N GLU A 137 -16.69 22.26 15.27
CA GLU A 137 -17.54 23.40 15.60
C GLU A 137 -17.16 24.69 14.89
N ARG A 138 -15.85 24.94 14.72
CA ARG A 138 -15.36 26.21 14.12
C ARG A 138 -15.28 26.19 12.60
N TYR A 139 -14.97 25.04 12.00
CA TYR A 139 -14.64 24.92 10.58
C TYR A 139 -15.54 23.93 9.83
N GLY A 140 -16.38 23.14 10.52
CA GLY A 140 -17.25 22.14 9.89
C GLY A 140 -16.52 20.95 9.27
N VAL A 141 -15.24 20.77 9.60
CA VAL A 141 -14.35 19.74 9.03
C VAL A 141 -13.57 19.02 10.14
N SER A 142 -13.15 17.79 9.90
CA SER A 142 -12.35 17.01 10.86
C SER A 142 -10.90 17.50 11.01
N ASN A 143 -10.40 18.26 10.03
CA ASN A 143 -9.06 18.83 10.05
C ASN A 143 -9.11 20.26 9.53
N VAL A 144 -8.58 21.20 10.31
CA VAL A 144 -8.57 22.65 9.96
C VAL A 144 -7.95 22.93 8.59
N PHE A 145 -7.00 22.11 8.14
CA PHE A 145 -6.39 22.22 6.80
C PHE A 145 -7.27 21.67 5.66
N ALA A 146 -8.41 21.02 5.98
CA ALA A 146 -9.40 20.62 4.97
C ALA A 146 -10.35 21.79 4.62
N ASP A 147 -10.45 22.81 5.49
CA ASP A 147 -11.27 23.99 5.25
C ASP A 147 -10.71 24.87 4.12
N GLU A 148 -11.56 25.23 3.15
CA GLU A 148 -11.14 25.98 1.97
C GLU A 148 -10.76 27.43 2.25
N GLU A 149 -11.41 28.09 3.22
CA GLU A 149 -11.02 29.46 3.62
C GLU A 149 -9.63 29.47 4.26
N VAL A 150 -9.33 28.46 5.10
CA VAL A 150 -8.01 28.31 5.72
C VAL A 150 -6.96 28.04 4.66
N LYS A 151 -7.24 27.16 3.69
CA LYS A 151 -6.33 26.89 2.56
C LYS A 151 -6.05 28.15 1.74
N GLN A 152 -7.10 28.91 1.40
CA GLN A 152 -6.95 30.15 0.64
C GLN A 152 -6.15 31.21 1.41
N LYS A 153 -6.43 31.40 2.70
CA LYS A 153 -5.65 32.31 3.57
C LYS A 153 -4.18 31.91 3.66
N LEU A 154 -3.91 30.60 3.77
CA LEU A 154 -2.54 30.07 3.79
C LEU A 154 -1.83 30.29 2.45
N ARG A 155 -2.50 30.02 1.33
CA ARG A 155 -1.95 30.27 -0.02
C ARG A 155 -1.63 31.76 -0.21
N LYS A 156 -2.60 32.63 0.07
CA LYS A 156 -2.44 34.06 -0.05
C LYS A 156 -1.28 34.57 0.82
N THR A 157 -1.22 34.16 2.08
CA THR A 157 -0.12 34.54 2.99
C THR A 157 1.25 34.06 2.48
N LYS A 158 1.31 32.85 1.89
CA LYS A 158 2.55 32.32 1.32
C LYS A 158 2.95 33.03 0.04
N GLU A 159 2.00 33.36 -0.83
CA GLU A 159 2.24 34.16 -2.05
C GLU A 159 2.72 35.56 -1.72
N GLU A 160 2.01 36.27 -0.82
CA GLU A 160 2.39 37.62 -0.40
C GLU A 160 3.75 37.68 0.28
N LYS A 161 4.09 36.67 1.08
CA LYS A 161 5.31 36.66 1.91
C LYS A 161 6.52 36.06 1.22
N TYR A 162 6.31 35.09 0.35
CA TYR A 162 7.38 34.28 -0.24
C TYR A 162 7.31 34.17 -1.78
N GLY A 163 6.31 34.76 -2.42
CA GLY A 163 6.11 34.67 -3.88
C GLY A 163 5.76 33.27 -4.36
N GLY A 164 5.17 32.42 -3.48
CA GLY A 164 4.78 31.06 -3.80
C GLY A 164 4.76 30.11 -2.60
N THR A 165 4.49 28.83 -2.84
CA THR A 165 4.38 27.82 -1.79
C THR A 165 5.57 26.85 -1.79
N GLY A 166 6.15 26.61 -0.61
CA GLY A 166 7.23 25.64 -0.41
C GLY A 166 8.43 25.88 -1.35
N VAL A 167 9.00 24.82 -1.86
CA VAL A 167 10.16 24.88 -2.79
C VAL A 167 9.83 25.48 -4.17
N GLY A 168 8.56 25.66 -4.49
CA GLY A 168 8.10 26.38 -5.67
C GLY A 168 8.31 27.90 -5.56
N SER A 169 8.47 28.44 -4.34
CA SER A 169 8.75 29.86 -4.11
C SER A 169 10.21 30.19 -4.47
N PRO A 170 10.45 31.15 -5.36
CA PRO A 170 11.83 31.59 -5.68
C PRO A 170 12.61 32.06 -4.44
N THR A 171 11.95 32.76 -3.53
CA THR A 171 12.56 33.28 -2.30
C THR A 171 12.96 32.16 -1.34
N ILE A 172 12.12 31.13 -1.20
CA ILE A 172 12.42 29.97 -0.34
C ILE A 172 13.53 29.15 -0.98
N ARG A 173 13.47 28.93 -2.31
CA ARG A 173 14.51 28.20 -3.07
C ARG A 173 15.87 28.87 -2.90
N ALA A 174 15.96 30.19 -3.13
CA ALA A 174 17.21 30.92 -2.96
C ALA A 174 17.78 30.80 -1.53
N LYS A 175 16.94 30.84 -0.50
CA LYS A 175 17.39 30.64 0.90
C LYS A 175 17.86 29.21 1.17
N ILE A 176 17.23 28.22 0.55
CA ILE A 176 17.65 26.81 0.65
C ILE A 176 19.01 26.65 -0.03
N GLU A 177 19.16 27.18 -1.25
CA GLU A 177 20.42 27.15 -2.02
C GLU A 177 21.56 27.86 -1.28
N GLU A 178 21.32 29.06 -0.74
CA GLU A 178 22.27 29.79 0.09
C GLU A 178 22.69 28.99 1.33
N THR A 179 21.72 28.38 1.99
CA THR A 179 21.98 27.55 3.17
C THR A 179 22.78 26.30 2.82
N ASN A 180 22.46 25.66 1.69
CA ASN A 180 23.19 24.48 1.19
C ASN A 180 24.62 24.84 0.78
N LEU A 181 24.80 25.93 0.03
CA LEU A 181 26.14 26.44 -0.33
C LEU A 181 26.98 26.72 0.90
N ARG A 182 26.41 27.37 1.92
CA ARG A 182 27.14 27.69 3.15
C ARG A 182 27.50 26.45 3.97
N LYS A 183 26.61 25.41 4.02
CA LYS A 183 26.83 24.23 4.86
C LYS A 183 27.57 23.11 4.16
N TYR A 184 27.35 22.93 2.87
CA TYR A 184 27.77 21.74 2.12
C TYR A 184 28.61 22.11 0.86
N GLY A 185 28.78 23.39 0.56
CA GLY A 185 29.52 23.84 -0.63
C GLY A 185 28.80 23.63 -1.96
N VAL A 186 27.54 23.17 -1.95
CA VAL A 186 26.72 22.84 -3.12
C VAL A 186 25.34 23.45 -3.02
N SER A 187 24.70 23.80 -4.14
CA SER A 187 23.34 24.38 -4.14
C SER A 187 22.26 23.36 -3.77
N ASN A 188 22.47 22.09 -4.09
CA ASN A 188 21.62 20.97 -3.72
C ASN A 188 22.36 20.04 -2.76
N VAL A 189 21.81 19.81 -1.59
CA VAL A 189 22.41 18.96 -0.54
C VAL A 189 22.71 17.53 -1.04
N PHE A 190 21.90 16.99 -1.94
CA PHE A 190 22.13 15.67 -2.55
C PHE A 190 23.23 15.65 -3.62
N ALA A 191 23.87 16.78 -3.93
CA ALA A 191 25.09 16.85 -4.73
C ALA A 191 26.35 16.91 -3.87
N SER A 192 26.25 16.94 -2.55
CA SER A 192 27.39 16.90 -1.62
C SER A 192 27.86 15.46 -1.43
N GLU A 193 29.12 15.19 -1.77
CA GLU A 193 29.74 13.86 -1.57
C GLU A 193 29.66 13.42 -0.10
N GLU A 194 29.92 14.32 0.85
CA GLU A 194 29.82 14.03 2.28
C GLU A 194 28.39 13.59 2.70
N VAL A 195 27.35 14.22 2.15
CA VAL A 195 25.95 13.88 2.46
C VAL A 195 25.57 12.56 1.80
N ILE A 196 25.98 12.34 0.56
CA ILE A 196 25.75 11.08 -0.16
C ILE A 196 26.42 9.92 0.60
N GLU A 197 27.67 10.07 1.00
CA GLU A 197 28.40 9.06 1.76
C GLU A 197 27.72 8.75 3.11
N LYS A 198 27.31 9.79 3.86
CA LYS A 198 26.56 9.59 5.11
C LYS A 198 25.24 8.85 4.92
N LEU A 199 24.49 9.20 3.87
CA LEU A 199 23.23 8.51 3.55
C LEU A 199 23.47 7.07 3.13
N HIS A 200 24.54 6.83 2.37
CA HIS A 200 24.97 5.49 1.97
C HIS A 200 25.30 4.64 3.21
N ASN A 201 26.15 5.15 4.11
CA ASN A 201 26.55 4.43 5.32
C ASN A 201 25.35 4.12 6.23
N ILE A 202 24.44 5.08 6.44
CA ILE A 202 23.19 4.84 7.20
C ILE A 202 22.35 3.76 6.52
N ARG A 203 22.29 3.76 5.19
CA ARG A 203 21.54 2.75 4.44
C ARG A 203 22.18 1.35 4.61
N GLU A 204 23.48 1.23 4.47
CA GLU A 204 24.20 -0.02 4.64
C GLU A 204 24.03 -0.58 6.07
N GLU A 205 24.19 0.26 7.09
CA GLU A 205 24.02 -0.15 8.50
C GLU A 205 22.63 -0.75 8.77
N TRP A 206 21.56 -0.12 8.32
CA TRP A 206 20.22 -0.65 8.56
C TRP A 206 19.91 -1.88 7.69
N ILE A 207 20.50 -1.98 6.47
CA ILE A 207 20.38 -3.17 5.62
C ILE A 207 21.04 -4.37 6.33
N GLU A 208 22.28 -4.24 6.76
CA GLU A 208 23.01 -5.29 7.45
C GLU A 208 22.28 -5.76 8.70
N LYS A 209 21.77 -4.81 9.50
CA LYS A 209 20.99 -5.12 10.68
C LYS A 209 19.72 -5.89 10.32
N PHE A 210 18.98 -5.45 9.32
CA PHE A 210 17.74 -6.11 8.89
C PHE A 210 18.00 -7.52 8.35
N GLU A 211 19.07 -7.70 7.56
CA GLU A 211 19.49 -9.01 7.05
C GLU A 211 19.80 -10.00 8.20
N GLN A 212 20.53 -9.55 9.20
CA GLN A 212 20.91 -10.39 10.35
C GLN A 212 19.70 -10.75 11.25
N GLU A 213 18.83 -9.78 11.52
CA GLU A 213 17.66 -9.98 12.40
C GLU A 213 16.57 -10.85 11.76
N ASN A 214 16.47 -10.91 10.43
CA ASN A 214 15.38 -11.58 9.72
C ASN A 214 15.81 -12.79 8.88
N ASP A 215 17.09 -13.16 8.88
CA ASP A 215 17.66 -14.24 8.06
C ASP A 215 17.32 -14.09 6.56
N VAL A 216 17.62 -12.91 6.02
CA VAL A 216 17.31 -12.53 4.64
C VAL A 216 18.54 -11.92 3.96
N THR A 217 18.51 -11.89 2.62
CA THR A 217 19.53 -11.25 1.79
C THR A 217 18.90 -10.17 0.92
N LEU A 218 19.57 -9.02 0.81
CA LEU A 218 19.15 -7.91 -0.06
C LEU A 218 19.09 -8.36 -1.53
N GLY A 219 18.01 -8.05 -2.22
CA GLY A 219 17.80 -8.43 -3.62
C GLY A 219 18.89 -7.92 -4.59
N MET A 220 19.52 -6.77 -4.30
CA MET A 220 20.63 -6.27 -5.11
C MET A 220 21.88 -7.16 -5.01
N LYS A 221 22.17 -7.74 -3.85
CA LYS A 221 23.29 -8.71 -3.70
C LYS A 221 23.02 -9.99 -4.50
N LEU A 222 21.77 -10.47 -4.46
CA LEU A 222 21.36 -11.63 -5.28
C LEU A 222 21.36 -11.31 -6.77
N PHE A 223 21.04 -10.07 -7.14
CA PHE A 223 21.13 -9.61 -8.52
C PHE A 223 22.58 -9.62 -9.04
N GLU A 224 23.54 -9.22 -8.23
CA GLU A 224 24.96 -9.29 -8.58
C GLU A 224 25.45 -10.73 -8.74
N MET A 225 24.92 -11.66 -7.90
CA MET A 225 25.26 -13.09 -7.97
C MET A 225 24.64 -13.80 -9.18
N PHE A 226 23.38 -13.58 -9.45
CA PHE A 226 22.59 -14.40 -10.39
C PHE A 226 22.23 -13.70 -11.70
N GLY A 227 22.19 -12.35 -11.72
CA GLY A 227 21.76 -11.53 -12.85
C GLY A 227 20.31 -11.04 -12.72
N THR A 228 19.85 -10.30 -13.73
CA THR A 228 18.67 -9.44 -13.66
C THR A 228 17.32 -10.16 -13.56
N SER A 229 17.17 -11.29 -14.18
CA SER A 229 15.85 -11.81 -14.53
C SER A 229 15.10 -12.48 -13.38
N PHE A 230 15.79 -12.94 -12.31
CA PHE A 230 15.11 -13.67 -11.23
C PHE A 230 14.08 -12.82 -10.47
N MET A 231 14.36 -11.52 -10.28
CA MET A 231 13.42 -10.59 -9.62
C MET A 231 12.19 -10.30 -10.48
N GLN A 232 12.37 -10.26 -11.81
CA GLN A 232 11.28 -10.03 -12.76
C GLN A 232 10.37 -11.23 -12.90
N ALA A 233 10.95 -12.43 -12.86
CA ALA A 233 10.22 -13.69 -12.98
C ALA A 233 9.45 -14.10 -11.72
N LYS A 234 9.58 -13.35 -10.61
CA LYS A 234 8.94 -13.66 -9.33
C LYS A 234 9.08 -15.12 -8.90
N VAL A 235 10.28 -15.70 -9.07
CA VAL A 235 10.57 -17.07 -8.64
C VAL A 235 10.20 -17.27 -7.17
N VAL A 236 10.52 -16.26 -6.35
CA VAL A 236 10.12 -16.16 -4.93
C VAL A 236 9.60 -14.77 -4.64
N GLU A 237 8.63 -14.64 -3.76
CA GLU A 237 8.10 -13.34 -3.33
C GLU A 237 9.07 -12.65 -2.36
N PRO A 238 9.43 -11.38 -2.61
CA PRO A 238 10.32 -10.64 -1.74
C PRO A 238 9.60 -10.11 -0.51
N ILE A 239 10.34 -9.96 0.59
CA ILE A 239 9.97 -9.12 1.72
C ILE A 239 10.34 -7.69 1.36
N VAL A 240 9.37 -6.77 1.36
CA VAL A 240 9.61 -5.35 1.08
C VAL A 240 9.74 -4.58 2.38
N TYR A 241 10.91 -3.97 2.62
CA TYR A 241 11.16 -3.15 3.80
C TYR A 241 11.91 -1.87 3.41
N ASN A 242 11.43 -0.71 3.83
CA ASN A 242 11.99 0.61 3.49
C ASN A 242 12.29 0.80 2.00
N GLY A 243 11.39 0.30 1.12
CA GLY A 243 11.54 0.39 -0.34
C GLY A 243 12.59 -0.54 -0.96
N SER A 244 13.25 -1.37 -0.16
CA SER A 244 14.19 -2.39 -0.61
C SER A 244 13.54 -3.78 -0.56
N ARG A 245 13.94 -4.67 -1.46
CA ARG A 245 13.46 -6.06 -1.55
C ARG A 245 14.48 -6.99 -0.95
N PHE A 246 14.04 -7.87 -0.06
CA PHE A 246 14.83 -8.90 0.59
C PHE A 246 14.24 -10.28 0.31
N TYR A 247 15.07 -11.31 0.31
CA TYR A 247 14.68 -12.70 0.11
C TYR A 247 15.17 -13.54 1.27
N LYS A 248 14.36 -14.50 1.72
CA LYS A 248 14.75 -15.42 2.79
C LYS A 248 15.96 -16.24 2.35
N ASN A 249 16.91 -16.43 3.23
CA ASN A 249 18.09 -17.24 2.93
C ASN A 249 17.73 -18.70 2.60
N SER A 250 16.64 -19.21 3.17
CA SER A 250 16.07 -20.51 2.84
C SER A 250 15.62 -20.67 1.37
N ASP A 251 15.30 -19.54 0.71
CA ASP A 251 14.80 -19.53 -0.68
C ASP A 251 15.94 -19.44 -1.72
N ILE A 252 17.13 -19.00 -1.30
CA ILE A 252 18.29 -18.80 -2.18
C ILE A 252 18.67 -20.07 -2.96
N PRO A 253 18.73 -21.28 -2.35
CA PRO A 253 19.06 -22.51 -3.10
C PRO A 253 18.05 -22.83 -4.21
N HIS A 254 16.77 -22.48 -4.01
CA HIS A 254 15.76 -22.65 -5.06
C HIS A 254 15.97 -21.65 -6.20
N ILE A 255 16.27 -20.37 -5.89
CA ILE A 255 16.59 -19.35 -6.90
C ILE A 255 17.79 -19.79 -7.72
N GLU A 256 18.86 -20.23 -7.06
CA GLU A 256 20.08 -20.72 -7.70
C GLU A 256 19.81 -21.88 -8.67
N LYS A 257 19.08 -22.90 -8.21
CA LYS A 257 18.66 -24.04 -9.02
C LYS A 257 17.87 -23.61 -10.27
N CYS A 258 16.93 -22.68 -10.12
CA CYS A 258 16.16 -22.15 -11.26
C CYS A 258 17.04 -21.38 -12.24
N VAL A 259 17.96 -20.56 -11.76
CA VAL A 259 18.90 -19.80 -12.60
C VAL A 259 19.83 -20.72 -13.38
N GLU A 260 20.38 -21.74 -12.73
CA GLU A 260 21.24 -22.74 -13.39
C GLU A 260 20.47 -23.51 -14.46
N LEU A 261 19.27 -23.99 -14.14
CA LEU A 261 18.41 -24.73 -15.06
C LEU A 261 18.02 -23.87 -16.28
N ALA A 262 17.67 -22.60 -16.04
CA ALA A 262 17.35 -21.66 -17.10
C ALA A 262 18.54 -21.42 -18.06
N LYS A 263 19.72 -21.21 -17.51
CA LYS A 263 20.96 -21.03 -18.30
C LYS A 263 21.34 -22.27 -19.07
N HIS A 264 21.28 -23.45 -18.43
CA HIS A 264 21.67 -24.72 -19.05
C HIS A 264 20.75 -25.10 -20.22
N ASN A 265 19.45 -24.93 -20.06
CA ASN A 265 18.46 -25.35 -21.07
C ASN A 265 18.04 -24.21 -22.01
N ASN A 266 18.57 -23.00 -21.82
CA ASN A 266 18.19 -21.78 -22.56
C ASN A 266 16.67 -21.52 -22.55
N VAL A 267 16.09 -21.62 -21.36
CA VAL A 267 14.65 -21.40 -21.12
C VAL A 267 14.42 -20.18 -20.20
N SER A 268 13.16 -19.73 -20.09
CA SER A 268 12.80 -18.66 -19.18
C SER A 268 12.94 -19.11 -17.71
N LEU A 269 13.12 -18.15 -16.80
CA LEU A 269 13.14 -18.46 -15.36
C LEU A 269 11.78 -18.92 -14.83
N VAL A 270 10.69 -18.45 -15.41
CA VAL A 270 9.34 -18.94 -15.10
C VAL A 270 9.23 -20.43 -15.47
N GLU A 271 9.66 -20.79 -16.66
CA GLU A 271 9.68 -22.18 -17.11
C GLU A 271 10.59 -23.06 -16.23
N ALA A 272 11.78 -22.55 -15.86
CA ALA A 272 12.68 -23.25 -14.95
C ALA A 272 12.04 -23.45 -13.55
N ASP A 273 11.33 -22.47 -13.03
CA ASP A 273 10.64 -22.56 -11.75
C ASP A 273 9.49 -23.59 -11.78
N VAL A 274 8.69 -23.62 -12.85
CA VAL A 274 7.65 -24.66 -13.06
C VAL A 274 8.29 -26.04 -13.17
N LYS A 275 9.38 -26.20 -13.94
CA LYS A 275 10.14 -27.46 -14.05
C LYS A 275 10.66 -27.92 -12.69
N CYS A 276 11.23 -27.03 -11.90
CA CYS A 276 11.67 -27.34 -10.54
C CYS A 276 10.50 -27.79 -9.67
N PHE A 277 9.36 -27.09 -9.74
CA PHE A 277 8.17 -27.42 -8.96
C PHE A 277 7.65 -28.81 -9.29
N VAL A 278 7.40 -29.12 -10.56
CA VAL A 278 6.87 -30.43 -10.99
C VAL A 278 7.92 -31.54 -10.80
N GLY A 279 9.18 -31.26 -11.14
CA GLY A 279 10.29 -32.22 -11.04
C GLY A 279 10.69 -32.59 -9.61
N ASN A 280 10.27 -31.83 -8.59
CA ASN A 280 10.45 -32.21 -7.20
C ASN A 280 9.47 -33.32 -6.77
N VAL A 281 8.39 -33.55 -7.52
CA VAL A 281 7.33 -34.52 -7.18
C VAL A 281 7.31 -35.73 -8.13
N PHE A 282 7.54 -35.51 -9.42
CA PHE A 282 7.48 -36.52 -10.45
C PHE A 282 8.71 -36.51 -11.34
N TYR A 283 9.01 -37.66 -11.95
CA TYR A 283 9.91 -37.71 -13.10
C TYR A 283 9.28 -36.91 -14.25
N ILE A 284 10.06 -36.04 -14.86
CA ILE A 284 9.64 -35.21 -15.99
C ILE A 284 10.61 -35.37 -17.18
N GLU A 285 10.06 -35.40 -18.38
CA GLU A 285 10.82 -35.16 -19.61
C GLU A 285 10.63 -33.70 -19.99
N THR A 286 11.73 -33.01 -20.33
CA THR A 286 11.70 -31.57 -20.64
C THR A 286 12.11 -31.30 -22.07
N ASN A 287 11.52 -30.29 -22.72
CA ASN A 287 11.81 -29.83 -24.08
C ASN A 287 11.81 -30.98 -25.08
N THR A 288 10.83 -31.88 -24.97
CA THR A 288 10.77 -33.12 -25.78
C THR A 288 9.93 -32.93 -27.03
N ARG A 289 10.49 -33.31 -28.20
CA ARG A 289 9.79 -33.35 -29.49
C ARG A 289 9.39 -34.77 -29.91
N LYS A 290 9.66 -35.76 -29.07
CA LYS A 290 9.42 -37.18 -29.41
C LYS A 290 7.95 -37.55 -29.27
N ILE A 291 7.18 -36.83 -28.49
CA ILE A 291 5.82 -37.19 -28.10
C ILE A 291 4.80 -36.76 -29.16
N ILE A 292 4.86 -35.51 -29.61
CA ILE A 292 3.92 -34.90 -30.58
C ILE A 292 4.67 -34.18 -31.73
N PRO A 293 5.52 -34.85 -32.50
CA PRO A 293 6.26 -34.19 -33.57
C PRO A 293 5.32 -33.52 -34.59
N PRO A 294 5.61 -32.32 -35.11
CA PRO A 294 6.87 -31.58 -34.95
C PRO A 294 6.93 -30.69 -33.72
N TYR A 295 5.91 -30.70 -32.86
CA TYR A 295 5.81 -29.82 -31.69
C TYR A 295 6.70 -30.28 -30.54
N GLU A 296 7.17 -29.34 -29.74
CA GLU A 296 7.91 -29.54 -28.49
C GLU A 296 6.96 -29.43 -27.31
N LEU A 297 7.15 -30.24 -26.28
CA LEU A 297 6.52 -30.11 -24.97
C LEU A 297 7.56 -29.60 -23.96
N ASP A 298 7.27 -28.52 -23.26
CA ASP A 298 8.17 -27.93 -22.25
C ASP A 298 8.38 -28.89 -21.08
N ILE A 299 7.27 -29.49 -20.59
CA ILE A 299 7.26 -30.50 -19.53
C ILE A 299 6.31 -31.63 -19.93
N PHE A 300 6.76 -32.87 -19.80
CA PHE A 300 5.91 -34.05 -19.92
C PHE A 300 6.12 -34.96 -18.70
N VAL A 301 5.01 -35.37 -18.07
CA VAL A 301 4.94 -36.27 -16.92
C VAL A 301 4.39 -37.63 -17.43
N PRO A 302 5.25 -38.60 -17.77
CA PRO A 302 4.83 -39.86 -18.44
C PRO A 302 3.81 -40.66 -17.62
N ASP A 303 4.04 -40.80 -16.31
CA ASP A 303 3.21 -41.59 -15.39
C ASP A 303 1.78 -41.03 -15.28
N LYS A 304 1.59 -39.75 -15.58
CA LYS A 304 0.28 -39.08 -15.50
C LYS A 304 -0.32 -38.78 -16.87
N LYS A 305 0.40 -39.06 -17.96
CA LYS A 305 0.02 -38.63 -19.32
C LYS A 305 -0.36 -37.14 -19.34
N LEU A 306 0.39 -36.32 -18.60
CA LEU A 306 0.19 -34.90 -18.47
C LEU A 306 1.35 -34.14 -19.11
N ALA A 307 1.05 -33.21 -19.95
CA ALA A 307 2.00 -32.22 -20.46
C ALA A 307 1.66 -30.83 -19.93
N ILE A 308 2.67 -29.99 -19.73
CA ILE A 308 2.52 -28.59 -19.32
C ILE A 308 3.35 -27.74 -20.26
N GLU A 309 2.73 -26.75 -20.84
CA GLU A 309 3.32 -25.72 -21.68
C GLU A 309 3.39 -24.40 -20.93
N ILE A 310 4.53 -23.74 -21.02
CA ILE A 310 4.74 -22.44 -20.39
C ILE A 310 4.75 -21.36 -21.48
N ASP A 311 3.61 -20.70 -21.65
CA ASP A 311 3.41 -19.71 -22.68
C ASP A 311 3.92 -18.34 -22.19
N GLY A 312 5.17 -18.03 -22.49
CA GLY A 312 5.73 -16.69 -22.25
C GLY A 312 5.01 -15.65 -23.09
N VAL A 313 4.27 -14.73 -22.46
CA VAL A 313 3.41 -13.74 -23.12
C VAL A 313 4.13 -12.99 -24.24
N TYR A 314 5.38 -12.60 -24.00
CA TYR A 314 6.17 -11.87 -25.00
C TYR A 314 6.41 -12.70 -26.26
N TRP A 315 6.89 -13.97 -26.12
CA TRP A 315 7.28 -14.80 -27.25
C TRP A 315 6.09 -15.48 -27.95
N HIS A 316 4.97 -15.66 -27.25
CA HIS A 316 3.76 -16.30 -27.77
C HIS A 316 2.75 -15.29 -28.34
N SER A 317 3.06 -13.98 -28.29
CA SER A 317 2.22 -12.94 -28.85
C SER A 317 2.22 -12.94 -30.37
N THR A 318 1.05 -12.70 -30.96
CA THR A 318 0.89 -12.46 -32.42
C THR A 318 1.65 -11.23 -32.90
N ASN A 319 1.94 -10.26 -32.00
CA ASN A 319 2.78 -9.11 -32.30
C ASN A 319 4.17 -9.51 -32.81
N TRP A 320 4.62 -10.72 -32.50
CA TRP A 320 5.90 -11.29 -32.94
C TRP A 320 5.74 -12.41 -33.98
N GLY A 321 4.55 -12.52 -34.60
CA GLY A 321 4.29 -13.44 -35.69
C GLY A 321 3.91 -14.87 -35.28
N LYS A 322 3.55 -15.09 -33.99
CA LYS A 322 3.02 -16.41 -33.58
C LYS A 322 1.63 -16.62 -34.19
N PRO A 323 1.37 -17.78 -34.85
CA PRO A 323 0.05 -18.06 -35.40
C PRO A 323 -1.03 -18.13 -34.32
N ILE A 324 -2.22 -17.62 -34.64
CA ILE A 324 -3.39 -17.60 -33.74
C ILE A 324 -3.75 -19.01 -33.25
N ASP A 325 -3.59 -20.02 -34.07
CA ASP A 325 -3.96 -21.41 -33.80
C ASP A 325 -2.82 -22.27 -33.24
N SER A 326 -1.69 -21.65 -32.84
CA SER A 326 -0.51 -22.36 -32.37
C SER A 326 -0.77 -23.22 -31.12
N HIS A 327 -1.49 -22.65 -30.13
CA HIS A 327 -1.76 -23.35 -28.87
C HIS A 327 -2.80 -24.45 -29.05
N ILE A 328 -3.90 -24.17 -29.73
CA ILE A 328 -4.93 -25.19 -29.99
C ILE A 328 -4.40 -26.38 -30.84
N LYS A 329 -3.52 -26.14 -31.83
CA LYS A 329 -2.92 -27.23 -32.62
C LYS A 329 -2.10 -28.18 -31.76
N LYS A 330 -1.34 -27.63 -30.79
CA LYS A 330 -0.54 -28.43 -29.86
C LYS A 330 -1.45 -29.21 -28.89
N THR A 331 -2.50 -28.58 -28.37
CA THR A 331 -3.51 -29.23 -27.53
C THR A 331 -4.20 -30.37 -28.24
N LEU A 332 -4.67 -30.18 -29.48
CA LEU A 332 -5.29 -31.22 -30.29
C LEU A 332 -4.34 -32.38 -30.61
N ALA A 333 -3.05 -32.10 -30.81
CA ALA A 333 -2.06 -33.15 -31.02
C ALA A 333 -1.86 -34.04 -29.79
N CYS A 334 -1.87 -33.46 -28.59
CA CYS A 334 -1.84 -34.16 -27.31
C CYS A 334 -3.12 -34.99 -27.07
N GLU A 335 -4.29 -34.41 -27.24
CA GLU A 335 -5.58 -35.07 -27.07
C GLU A 335 -5.74 -36.31 -27.93
N ARG A 336 -5.26 -36.28 -29.21
CA ARG A 336 -5.29 -37.43 -30.14
C ARG A 336 -4.57 -38.66 -29.64
N ILE A 337 -3.59 -38.48 -28.75
CA ILE A 337 -2.79 -39.60 -28.20
C ILE A 337 -3.08 -39.82 -26.71
N GLY A 338 -4.16 -39.20 -26.18
CA GLY A 338 -4.61 -39.37 -24.80
C GLY A 338 -3.71 -38.72 -23.77
N ILE A 339 -3.04 -37.62 -24.14
CA ILE A 339 -2.25 -36.78 -23.24
C ILE A 339 -3.06 -35.51 -22.95
N ARG A 340 -3.22 -35.18 -21.67
CA ARG A 340 -3.74 -33.89 -21.24
C ARG A 340 -2.64 -32.85 -21.37
N LEU A 341 -2.92 -31.72 -22.04
CA LEU A 341 -2.01 -30.58 -22.10
C LEU A 341 -2.60 -29.42 -21.29
N ILE A 342 -1.83 -28.84 -20.36
CA ILE A 342 -2.16 -27.62 -19.63
C ILE A 342 -1.25 -26.52 -20.13
N HIS A 343 -1.83 -25.40 -20.53
CA HIS A 343 -1.13 -24.18 -20.86
C HIS A 343 -1.09 -23.25 -19.64
N ILE A 344 0.09 -22.79 -19.28
CA ILE A 344 0.32 -21.83 -18.19
C ILE A 344 1.04 -20.64 -18.80
N ASN A 345 0.45 -19.46 -18.75
CA ASN A 345 1.20 -18.30 -19.14
C ASN A 345 2.03 -17.75 -17.96
N ASP A 346 3.14 -17.09 -18.30
CA ASP A 346 4.07 -16.55 -17.32
C ASP A 346 3.40 -15.57 -16.34
N PHE A 347 2.38 -14.83 -16.79
CA PHE A 347 1.56 -13.97 -15.94
C PHE A 347 0.85 -14.75 -14.82
N GLU A 348 0.23 -15.89 -15.14
CA GLU A 348 -0.47 -16.73 -14.15
C GLU A 348 0.50 -17.26 -13.10
N TRP A 349 1.69 -17.70 -13.52
CA TRP A 349 2.73 -18.17 -12.59
C TRP A 349 3.27 -17.04 -11.72
N MET A 350 3.46 -15.85 -12.27
CA MET A 350 4.01 -14.69 -11.53
C MET A 350 3.02 -14.04 -10.57
N TYR A 351 1.73 -13.99 -10.92
CA TYR A 351 0.74 -13.20 -10.16
C TYR A 351 -0.34 -14.03 -9.48
N LYS A 352 -0.54 -15.29 -9.88
CA LYS A 352 -1.50 -16.24 -9.31
C LYS A 352 -0.84 -17.59 -9.01
N LYS A 353 0.39 -17.53 -8.45
CA LYS A 353 1.27 -18.69 -8.30
C LYS A 353 0.61 -19.84 -7.54
N ASP A 354 -0.03 -19.57 -6.39
CA ASP A 354 -0.62 -20.64 -5.56
C ASP A 354 -1.83 -21.28 -6.24
N ILE A 355 -2.64 -20.49 -6.93
CA ILE A 355 -3.76 -21.01 -7.74
C ILE A 355 -3.22 -21.89 -8.89
N THR A 356 -2.20 -21.39 -9.60
CA THR A 356 -1.59 -22.13 -10.72
C THR A 356 -0.95 -23.44 -10.25
N LYS A 357 -0.24 -23.42 -9.11
CA LYS A 357 0.28 -24.63 -8.47
C LYS A 357 -0.82 -25.62 -8.12
N SER A 358 -1.93 -25.14 -7.55
CA SER A 358 -3.09 -25.98 -7.20
C SER A 358 -3.72 -26.63 -8.44
N ILE A 359 -3.82 -25.92 -9.56
CA ILE A 359 -4.28 -26.48 -10.84
C ILE A 359 -3.35 -27.61 -11.31
N ILE A 360 -2.03 -27.42 -11.27
CA ILE A 360 -1.06 -28.44 -11.63
C ILE A 360 -1.16 -29.65 -10.71
N LEU A 361 -1.18 -29.44 -9.39
CA LEU A 361 -1.29 -30.51 -8.39
C LEU A 361 -2.58 -31.31 -8.57
N SER A 362 -3.70 -30.62 -8.78
CA SER A 362 -4.99 -31.27 -9.08
C SER A 362 -4.91 -32.15 -10.34
N ALA A 363 -4.27 -31.67 -11.41
CA ALA A 363 -4.06 -32.44 -12.63
C ALA A 363 -3.13 -33.67 -12.43
N LEU A 364 -2.20 -33.58 -11.50
CA LEU A 364 -1.34 -34.69 -11.06
C LEU A 364 -2.04 -35.66 -10.08
N GLY A 365 -3.22 -35.30 -9.59
CA GLY A 365 -3.98 -36.07 -8.59
C GLY A 365 -3.44 -35.93 -7.17
N ILE A 366 -2.86 -34.78 -6.85
CA ILE A 366 -2.30 -34.45 -5.52
C ILE A 366 -3.18 -33.41 -4.86
N TYR A 367 -3.60 -33.71 -3.64
CA TYR A 367 -4.43 -32.86 -2.80
C TYR A 367 -3.91 -32.88 -1.36
N GLU A 368 -4.00 -31.75 -0.68
CA GLU A 368 -3.72 -31.65 0.76
C GLU A 368 -4.92 -32.15 1.57
N ASP A 369 -6.14 -31.74 1.14
CA ASP A 369 -7.38 -32.13 1.76
C ASP A 369 -8.27 -32.92 0.78
N ILE A 370 -8.79 -34.07 1.23
CA ILE A 370 -9.81 -34.84 0.51
C ILE A 370 -11.04 -34.91 1.41
N ILE A 371 -12.13 -34.25 1.00
CA ILE A 371 -13.35 -34.09 1.78
C ILE A 371 -14.46 -34.90 1.11
N ASN A 372 -15.20 -35.70 1.91
CA ASN A 372 -16.38 -36.35 1.42
C ASN A 372 -17.56 -35.35 1.42
N VAL A 373 -18.29 -35.28 0.32
CA VAL A 373 -19.43 -34.37 0.20
C VAL A 373 -20.55 -34.64 1.25
N GLU A 374 -20.65 -35.86 1.78
CA GLU A 374 -21.60 -36.19 2.83
C GLU A 374 -21.29 -35.50 4.17
N ASP A 375 -20.04 -35.08 4.37
CA ASP A 375 -19.62 -34.31 5.54
C ASP A 375 -19.80 -32.79 5.33
N CYS A 376 -20.34 -32.38 4.16
CA CYS A 376 -20.53 -30.98 3.79
C CYS A 376 -21.99 -30.55 3.90
N VAL A 377 -22.20 -29.30 4.30
CA VAL A 377 -23.49 -28.62 4.27
C VAL A 377 -23.58 -27.74 3.04
N VAL A 378 -24.69 -27.86 2.28
CA VAL A 378 -24.95 -26.98 1.13
C VAL A 378 -25.66 -25.72 1.60
N ARG A 379 -25.21 -24.56 1.16
CA ARG A 379 -25.82 -23.24 1.45
C ARG A 379 -25.72 -22.32 0.24
N GLU A 380 -26.67 -21.40 0.13
CA GLU A 380 -26.48 -20.22 -0.71
C GLU A 380 -25.36 -19.35 -0.13
N VAL A 381 -24.52 -18.81 -1.00
CA VAL A 381 -23.36 -18.02 -0.64
C VAL A 381 -23.63 -16.54 -0.93
N GLY A 382 -23.29 -15.64 -0.02
CA GLY A 382 -23.40 -14.20 -0.26
C GLY A 382 -22.39 -13.71 -1.28
N LEU A 383 -22.72 -12.64 -2.04
CA LEU A 383 -21.85 -12.11 -3.11
C LEU A 383 -20.44 -11.74 -2.60
N SER A 384 -20.34 -11.14 -1.41
CA SER A 384 -19.04 -10.75 -0.85
C SER A 384 -18.17 -11.96 -0.53
N GLU A 385 -18.72 -12.98 0.11
CA GLU A 385 -18.03 -14.24 0.44
C GLU A 385 -17.66 -15.02 -0.83
N SER A 386 -18.56 -15.05 -1.82
CA SER A 386 -18.31 -15.66 -3.13
C SER A 386 -17.13 -15.02 -3.83
N ASN A 387 -17.09 -13.69 -3.89
CA ASN A 387 -16.03 -12.97 -4.58
C ASN A 387 -14.69 -13.10 -3.86
N GLU A 388 -14.66 -13.02 -2.53
CA GLU A 388 -13.45 -13.26 -1.74
C GLU A 388 -12.91 -14.67 -1.97
N PHE A 389 -13.78 -15.68 -1.93
CA PHE A 389 -13.39 -17.07 -2.21
C PHE A 389 -12.84 -17.26 -3.63
N LEU A 390 -13.45 -16.62 -4.63
CA LEU A 390 -13.02 -16.72 -6.02
C LEU A 390 -11.68 -15.99 -6.28
N GLU A 391 -11.44 -14.84 -5.65
CA GLU A 391 -10.13 -14.16 -5.76
C GLU A 391 -9.00 -15.03 -5.21
N ASP A 392 -9.25 -15.73 -4.11
CA ASP A 392 -8.23 -16.55 -3.46
C ASP A 392 -8.01 -17.92 -4.14
N ASN A 393 -9.01 -18.44 -4.88
CA ASN A 393 -8.99 -19.84 -5.33
C ASN A 393 -9.20 -20.02 -6.85
N SER A 394 -9.69 -19.01 -7.58
CA SER A 394 -9.99 -19.11 -9.00
C SER A 394 -8.98 -18.37 -9.86
N ILE A 395 -8.50 -19.03 -10.92
CA ILE A 395 -7.62 -18.39 -11.92
C ILE A 395 -8.32 -17.23 -12.64
N TYR A 396 -9.64 -17.26 -12.73
CA TYR A 396 -10.45 -16.22 -13.39
C TYR A 396 -10.91 -15.11 -12.44
N GLY A 397 -10.66 -15.25 -11.13
CA GLY A 397 -11.10 -14.29 -10.11
C GLY A 397 -12.60 -14.24 -9.92
N SER A 398 -13.07 -13.15 -9.29
CA SER A 398 -14.48 -12.88 -9.00
C SER A 398 -15.34 -12.71 -10.25
N ASP A 399 -16.67 -12.83 -10.08
CA ASP A 399 -17.65 -12.53 -11.12
C ASP A 399 -18.88 -11.79 -10.53
N SER A 400 -19.93 -11.60 -11.33
CA SER A 400 -21.18 -10.95 -10.91
C SER A 400 -22.36 -11.90 -11.10
N PRO A 401 -22.44 -12.98 -10.29
CA PRO A 401 -23.45 -14.01 -10.43
C PRO A 401 -24.82 -13.55 -9.97
N SER A 402 -25.86 -14.14 -10.56
CA SER A 402 -27.24 -14.01 -10.10
C SER A 402 -27.62 -15.02 -9.02
N TYR A 403 -26.90 -16.12 -8.92
CA TYR A 403 -27.09 -17.18 -7.93
C TYR A 403 -25.79 -17.89 -7.61
N GLN A 404 -25.54 -18.20 -6.35
CA GLN A 404 -24.36 -18.89 -5.86
C GLN A 404 -24.71 -19.98 -4.87
N LEU A 405 -24.08 -21.16 -5.04
CA LEU A 405 -24.28 -22.31 -4.15
C LEU A 405 -22.93 -22.88 -3.73
N GLY A 406 -22.75 -23.11 -2.44
CA GLY A 406 -21.48 -23.57 -1.88
C GLY A 406 -21.60 -24.78 -0.97
N LEU A 407 -20.52 -25.54 -0.90
CA LEU A 407 -20.31 -26.61 0.08
C LEU A 407 -19.46 -26.08 1.22
N TYR A 408 -19.93 -26.27 2.44
CA TYR A 408 -19.26 -25.89 3.67
C TYR A 408 -18.86 -27.13 4.48
N TYR A 409 -17.59 -27.21 4.78
CA TYR A 409 -16.99 -28.20 5.68
C TYR A 409 -16.46 -27.50 6.92
N ASN A 410 -16.91 -27.91 8.12
CA ASN A 410 -16.54 -27.23 9.38
C ASN A 410 -16.78 -25.70 9.34
N ASN A 411 -17.89 -25.27 8.75
CA ASN A 411 -18.26 -23.86 8.52
C ASN A 411 -17.36 -23.06 7.56
N ASN A 412 -16.39 -23.67 6.90
CA ASN A 412 -15.59 -23.04 5.89
C ASN A 412 -16.08 -23.42 4.49
N LEU A 413 -16.18 -22.45 3.60
CA LEU A 413 -16.51 -22.69 2.19
C LEU A 413 -15.36 -23.46 1.54
N VAL A 414 -15.66 -24.63 0.97
CA VAL A 414 -14.65 -25.53 0.36
C VAL A 414 -14.88 -25.76 -1.14
N GLN A 415 -16.09 -25.55 -1.63
CA GLN A 415 -16.40 -25.58 -3.06
C GLN A 415 -17.57 -24.65 -3.36
N LEU A 416 -17.50 -23.96 -4.49
CA LEU A 416 -18.47 -22.95 -4.94
C LEU A 416 -18.83 -23.18 -6.40
N VAL A 417 -20.11 -22.98 -6.73
CA VAL A 417 -20.59 -22.79 -8.10
C VAL A 417 -21.35 -21.48 -8.21
N THR A 418 -21.15 -20.76 -9.30
CA THR A 418 -21.84 -19.48 -9.58
C THR A 418 -22.58 -19.52 -10.90
N PHE A 419 -23.74 -18.90 -10.94
CA PHE A 419 -24.62 -18.88 -12.09
C PHE A 419 -24.94 -17.44 -12.52
N ILE A 420 -24.92 -17.20 -13.82
CA ILE A 420 -25.26 -15.91 -14.43
C ILE A 420 -26.48 -16.12 -15.33
N ASN A 421 -27.42 -15.20 -15.28
CA ASN A 421 -28.52 -15.17 -16.23
C ASN A 421 -28.02 -14.57 -17.54
N ASP A 422 -27.93 -15.39 -18.59
CA ASP A 422 -27.31 -15.04 -19.88
C ASP A 422 -28.31 -14.43 -20.88
N GLY A 423 -29.42 -13.86 -20.39
CA GLY A 423 -30.52 -13.42 -21.25
C GLY A 423 -31.34 -14.60 -21.80
N ASP A 424 -32.39 -14.34 -22.56
CA ASP A 424 -33.25 -15.36 -23.21
C ASP A 424 -33.72 -16.54 -22.34
N GLY A 425 -33.62 -16.40 -21.01
CA GLY A 425 -34.00 -17.43 -20.04
C GLY A 425 -33.00 -18.58 -19.91
N LEU A 426 -31.81 -18.47 -20.50
CA LEU A 426 -30.71 -19.42 -20.33
C LEU A 426 -29.86 -19.04 -19.13
N VAL A 427 -29.40 -20.05 -18.39
CA VAL A 427 -28.53 -19.89 -17.23
C VAL A 427 -27.16 -20.47 -17.53
N LYS A 428 -26.13 -19.66 -17.35
CA LYS A 428 -24.73 -20.07 -17.50
C LYS A 428 -24.11 -20.38 -16.17
N LEU A 429 -23.53 -21.58 -16.02
CA LEU A 429 -22.59 -21.89 -14.95
C LEU A 429 -21.30 -21.12 -15.22
N SER A 430 -21.07 -20.06 -14.48
CA SER A 430 -19.95 -19.12 -14.70
C SER A 430 -18.65 -19.60 -14.07
N ARG A 431 -18.72 -20.10 -12.82
CA ARG A 431 -17.56 -20.62 -12.09
C ARG A 431 -17.87 -21.92 -11.40
N VAL A 432 -16.88 -22.81 -11.42
CA VAL A 432 -16.76 -23.96 -10.55
C VAL A 432 -15.41 -23.87 -9.88
N CYS A 433 -15.38 -23.70 -8.57
CA CYS A 433 -14.15 -23.47 -7.84
C CYS A 433 -14.11 -24.25 -6.54
N SER A 434 -13.03 -24.99 -6.29
CA SER A 434 -12.73 -25.58 -4.99
C SER A 434 -11.65 -24.76 -4.30
N LYS A 435 -11.61 -24.83 -2.96
CA LYS A 435 -10.48 -24.30 -2.18
C LYS A 435 -9.16 -24.89 -2.70
N LEU A 436 -8.10 -24.10 -2.69
CA LEU A 436 -6.77 -24.53 -3.14
C LEU A 436 -6.40 -25.88 -2.51
N ASN A 437 -5.78 -26.74 -3.32
CA ASN A 437 -5.28 -28.07 -2.93
C ASN A 437 -6.31 -29.01 -2.30
N THR A 438 -7.62 -28.73 -2.49
CA THR A 438 -8.73 -29.47 -1.89
C THR A 438 -9.55 -30.20 -2.96
N LEU A 439 -9.81 -31.50 -2.77
CA LEU A 439 -10.76 -32.29 -3.53
C LEU A 439 -12.01 -32.55 -2.69
N VAL A 440 -13.17 -32.12 -3.18
CA VAL A 440 -14.46 -32.50 -2.59
C VAL A 440 -15.06 -33.62 -3.45
N LEU A 441 -15.01 -34.86 -2.94
CA LEU A 441 -15.53 -36.04 -3.64
C LEU A 441 -17.03 -35.91 -3.89
N ASN A 442 -17.45 -36.00 -5.16
CA ASN A 442 -18.84 -35.84 -5.63
C ASN A 442 -19.46 -34.45 -5.31
N GLY A 443 -18.62 -33.43 -4.96
CA GLY A 443 -19.12 -32.12 -4.55
C GLY A 443 -19.80 -31.38 -5.70
N PHE A 444 -19.22 -31.38 -6.89
CA PHE A 444 -19.80 -30.74 -8.07
C PHE A 444 -21.13 -31.39 -8.47
N ASP A 445 -21.21 -32.70 -8.49
CA ASP A 445 -22.46 -33.45 -8.77
C ASP A 445 -23.59 -33.10 -7.78
N LYS A 446 -23.27 -33.01 -6.47
CA LYS A 446 -24.24 -32.63 -5.44
C LYS A 446 -24.75 -31.20 -5.63
N LEU A 447 -23.85 -30.25 -5.92
CA LEU A 447 -24.21 -28.86 -6.20
C LEU A 447 -25.12 -28.75 -7.44
N MET A 448 -24.79 -29.49 -8.52
CA MET A 448 -25.59 -29.48 -9.74
C MET A 448 -26.97 -30.13 -9.56
N LYS A 449 -27.12 -31.13 -8.71
CA LYS A 449 -28.42 -31.72 -8.39
C LYS A 449 -29.31 -30.78 -7.57
N LEU A 450 -28.72 -29.94 -6.72
CA LEU A 450 -29.44 -29.06 -5.80
C LEU A 450 -29.71 -27.65 -6.34
N GLN A 451 -28.99 -27.21 -7.37
CA GLN A 451 -29.24 -25.91 -7.99
C GLN A 451 -30.69 -25.84 -8.57
N PRO A 452 -31.31 -24.65 -8.63
CA PRO A 452 -32.74 -24.52 -8.95
C PRO A 452 -33.11 -24.58 -10.43
N PHE A 453 -32.15 -24.59 -11.34
CA PHE A 453 -32.38 -24.43 -12.78
C PHE A 453 -32.53 -25.77 -13.50
N ASP A 454 -33.47 -25.87 -14.45
CA ASP A 454 -33.73 -27.08 -15.22
C ASP A 454 -32.69 -27.32 -16.34
N MET A 455 -32.15 -26.22 -16.90
CA MET A 455 -31.16 -26.24 -17.97
C MET A 455 -30.07 -25.23 -17.69
N VAL A 456 -28.81 -25.70 -17.78
CA VAL A 456 -27.62 -24.88 -17.52
C VAL A 456 -26.61 -25.18 -18.60
N HIS A 457 -26.01 -24.14 -19.21
CA HIS A 457 -24.87 -24.30 -20.10
C HIS A 457 -23.58 -23.82 -19.42
N SER A 458 -22.43 -24.24 -19.94
CA SER A 458 -21.11 -23.77 -19.49
C SER A 458 -20.09 -23.90 -20.59
N SER A 459 -19.01 -23.12 -20.46
CA SER A 459 -17.87 -23.11 -21.37
C SER A 459 -16.63 -23.56 -20.58
N ILE A 460 -16.03 -24.68 -20.94
CA ILE A 460 -14.85 -25.24 -20.28
C ILE A 460 -13.60 -24.80 -21.04
N ASP A 461 -12.71 -24.07 -20.39
CA ASP A 461 -11.43 -23.62 -20.96
C ASP A 461 -10.51 -24.83 -21.25
N ARG A 462 -10.26 -25.10 -22.54
CA ARG A 462 -9.44 -26.23 -23.00
C ARG A 462 -7.97 -26.07 -22.66
N SER A 463 -7.52 -24.86 -22.38
CA SER A 463 -6.12 -24.61 -21.99
C SER A 463 -5.81 -25.08 -20.57
N LYS A 464 -6.83 -25.25 -19.72
CA LYS A 464 -6.66 -25.55 -18.28
C LYS A 464 -7.34 -26.85 -17.85
N PHE A 465 -8.57 -27.06 -18.32
CA PHE A 465 -9.46 -28.08 -17.76
C PHE A 465 -9.85 -29.12 -18.80
N VAL A 466 -10.32 -30.25 -18.29
CA VAL A 466 -10.88 -31.35 -19.07
C VAL A 466 -12.38 -31.46 -18.81
N ASN A 467 -13.09 -32.02 -19.76
CA ASN A 467 -14.55 -32.12 -19.70
C ASN A 467 -15.06 -33.38 -19.00
N GLU A 468 -14.18 -34.36 -18.67
CA GLU A 468 -14.59 -35.64 -18.06
C GLU A 468 -15.38 -35.43 -16.77
N ASN A 469 -14.95 -34.56 -15.88
CA ASN A 469 -15.66 -34.28 -14.62
C ASN A 469 -17.09 -33.76 -14.84
N TYR A 470 -17.34 -33.06 -15.95
CA TYR A 470 -18.67 -32.60 -16.31
C TYR A 470 -19.51 -33.76 -16.87
N MET A 471 -18.90 -34.61 -17.71
CA MET A 471 -19.60 -35.77 -18.29
C MET A 471 -20.05 -36.74 -17.21
N ASP A 472 -19.23 -36.99 -16.20
CA ASP A 472 -19.55 -37.83 -15.05
C ASP A 472 -20.76 -37.30 -14.24
N CYS A 473 -21.02 -35.99 -14.30
CA CYS A 473 -22.17 -35.33 -13.67
C CYS A 473 -23.38 -35.15 -14.62
N GLY A 474 -23.42 -35.84 -15.75
CA GLY A 474 -24.58 -35.84 -16.67
C GLY A 474 -24.63 -34.67 -17.67
N TRP A 475 -23.56 -33.90 -17.83
CA TRP A 475 -23.45 -32.89 -18.87
C TRP A 475 -23.22 -33.52 -20.24
N LYS A 476 -23.56 -32.78 -21.31
CA LYS A 476 -23.31 -33.20 -22.70
C LYS A 476 -22.53 -32.14 -23.43
N VAL A 477 -21.53 -32.55 -24.19
CA VAL A 477 -20.83 -31.65 -25.13
C VAL A 477 -21.79 -31.25 -26.25
N VAL A 478 -21.90 -29.96 -26.50
CA VAL A 478 -22.76 -29.39 -27.56
C VAL A 478 -21.97 -28.66 -28.64
N GLY A 479 -20.71 -28.33 -28.38
CA GLY A 479 -19.86 -27.66 -29.35
C GLY A 479 -18.46 -27.33 -28.82
N THR A 480 -17.68 -26.63 -29.63
CA THR A 480 -16.40 -26.04 -29.25
C THR A 480 -16.30 -24.64 -29.87
N THR A 481 -15.58 -23.74 -29.24
CA THR A 481 -15.29 -22.42 -29.81
C THR A 481 -13.89 -22.38 -30.45
N GLU A 482 -13.70 -21.41 -31.33
CA GLU A 482 -12.38 -21.03 -31.82
C GLU A 482 -11.57 -20.36 -30.67
N PRO A 483 -10.22 -20.30 -30.81
CA PRO A 483 -9.38 -19.59 -29.86
C PRO A 483 -9.80 -18.14 -29.67
N SER A 484 -9.91 -17.69 -28.42
CA SER A 484 -10.23 -16.31 -28.03
C SER A 484 -8.96 -15.49 -27.78
N CYS A 485 -9.02 -14.21 -28.10
CA CYS A 485 -7.93 -13.27 -27.90
C CYS A 485 -7.87 -12.77 -26.45
N LEU A 486 -6.66 -12.77 -25.91
CA LEU A 486 -6.30 -12.22 -24.60
C LEU A 486 -5.31 -11.08 -24.79
N TYR A 487 -5.54 -9.93 -24.14
CA TYR A 487 -4.64 -8.79 -24.15
C TYR A 487 -3.88 -8.70 -22.84
N TYR A 488 -2.57 -8.59 -22.94
CA TYR A 488 -1.66 -8.49 -21.80
C TYR A 488 -0.89 -7.19 -21.81
N LYS A 489 -0.81 -6.54 -20.65
CA LYS A 489 0.08 -5.41 -20.43
C LYS A 489 0.48 -5.32 -18.96
N ARG A 490 1.76 -5.54 -18.67
CA ARG A 490 2.31 -5.58 -17.31
C ARG A 490 1.62 -6.65 -16.46
N ASP A 491 0.73 -6.23 -15.52
CA ASP A 491 -0.03 -7.05 -14.59
C ASP A 491 -1.53 -7.12 -14.92
N GLU A 492 -1.92 -6.62 -16.09
CA GLU A 492 -3.29 -6.65 -16.59
C GLU A 492 -3.48 -7.77 -17.61
N LEU A 493 -4.54 -8.55 -17.44
CA LEU A 493 -5.07 -9.49 -18.40
C LEU A 493 -6.51 -9.12 -18.74
N ILE A 494 -6.81 -8.92 -20.01
CA ILE A 494 -8.15 -8.56 -20.48
C ILE A 494 -8.55 -9.51 -21.62
N ARG A 495 -9.73 -10.12 -21.50
CA ARG A 495 -10.32 -10.92 -22.57
C ARG A 495 -10.94 -10.01 -23.62
N ALA A 496 -10.70 -10.27 -24.91
CA ALA A 496 -11.23 -9.46 -25.99
C ALA A 496 -12.76 -9.35 -25.96
N GLU A 497 -13.45 -10.40 -25.54
CA GLU A 497 -14.91 -10.46 -25.38
C GLU A 497 -15.47 -9.51 -24.33
N GLN A 498 -14.64 -9.05 -23.40
CA GLN A 498 -14.98 -8.09 -22.35
C GLN A 498 -14.81 -6.63 -22.80
N LEU A 499 -14.17 -6.40 -23.95
CA LEU A 499 -13.84 -5.07 -24.44
C LEU A 499 -14.94 -4.50 -25.34
N SER A 500 -15.81 -3.65 -24.78
CA SER A 500 -16.60 -2.72 -25.59
C SER A 500 -15.76 -1.50 -25.99
N ALA A 501 -16.20 -0.76 -27.01
CA ALA A 501 -15.52 0.47 -27.43
C ALA A 501 -15.45 1.49 -26.28
N GLU A 502 -16.51 1.60 -25.48
CA GLU A 502 -16.59 2.50 -24.34
C GLU A 502 -15.59 2.09 -23.23
N LEU A 503 -15.43 0.78 -22.99
CA LEU A 503 -14.47 0.29 -22.01
C LEU A 503 -13.02 0.55 -22.46
N VAL A 504 -12.73 0.38 -23.76
CA VAL A 504 -11.42 0.69 -24.34
C VAL A 504 -11.11 2.18 -24.25
N GLU A 505 -12.09 3.05 -24.51
CA GLU A 505 -11.95 4.51 -24.33
C GLU A 505 -11.63 4.86 -22.86
N GLN A 506 -12.35 4.29 -21.90
CA GLN A 506 -12.08 4.50 -20.48
C GLN A 506 -10.69 3.99 -20.06
N LEU A 507 -10.28 2.83 -20.56
CA LEU A 507 -8.99 2.20 -20.25
C LEU A 507 -7.81 3.00 -20.80
N LEU A 508 -7.93 3.54 -22.00
CA LEU A 508 -6.85 4.23 -22.71
C LEU A 508 -6.84 5.74 -22.48
N GLY A 509 -7.97 6.34 -22.10
CA GLY A 509 -8.13 7.78 -21.91
C GLY A 509 -7.68 8.58 -23.13
N ASP A 510 -6.81 9.57 -22.95
CA ASP A 510 -6.28 10.43 -24.02
C ASP A 510 -5.53 9.68 -25.14
N LYS A 511 -5.21 8.40 -24.95
CA LYS A 511 -4.54 7.55 -25.94
C LYS A 511 -5.51 6.79 -26.83
N PHE A 512 -6.80 6.84 -26.56
CA PHE A 512 -7.83 6.22 -27.38
C PHE A 512 -7.97 6.95 -28.71
N ASN A 513 -8.08 6.19 -29.80
CA ASN A 513 -8.34 6.74 -31.12
C ASN A 513 -9.68 6.18 -31.66
N PRO A 514 -10.72 7.01 -31.75
CA PRO A 514 -12.05 6.55 -32.19
C PRO A 514 -12.11 6.13 -33.68
N SER A 515 -11.09 6.44 -34.49
CA SER A 515 -11.00 5.99 -35.89
C SER A 515 -10.38 4.61 -36.06
N GLU A 516 -9.86 4.02 -34.99
CA GLU A 516 -9.23 2.70 -34.98
C GLU A 516 -10.15 1.65 -34.33
N THR A 517 -9.98 0.39 -34.73
CA THR A 517 -10.68 -0.72 -34.08
C THR A 517 -10.17 -0.91 -32.64
N THR A 518 -10.93 -1.64 -31.82
CA THR A 518 -10.49 -2.07 -30.48
C THR A 518 -9.10 -2.71 -30.54
N GLU A 519 -8.90 -3.65 -31.46
CA GLU A 519 -7.62 -4.35 -31.64
C GLU A 519 -6.47 -3.37 -31.97
N GLN A 520 -6.67 -2.48 -32.92
CA GLN A 520 -5.66 -1.47 -33.29
C GLN A 520 -5.32 -0.55 -32.13
N ASN A 521 -6.32 -0.09 -31.36
CA ASN A 521 -6.11 0.71 -30.16
C ASN A 521 -5.28 -0.05 -29.11
N MET A 522 -5.60 -1.32 -28.85
CA MET A 522 -4.88 -2.14 -27.87
C MET A 522 -3.42 -2.36 -28.28
N ILE A 523 -3.18 -2.79 -29.51
CA ILE A 523 -1.81 -3.04 -30.03
C ILE A 523 -0.97 -1.76 -30.02
N ARG A 524 -1.53 -0.63 -30.51
CA ARG A 524 -0.85 0.68 -30.53
C ARG A 524 -0.45 1.15 -29.11
N ASN A 525 -1.22 0.76 -28.10
CA ASN A 525 -0.94 1.08 -26.72
C ASN A 525 -0.11 0.01 -25.98
N ASN A 526 0.61 -0.84 -26.75
CA ASN A 526 1.53 -1.86 -26.27
C ASN A 526 0.88 -2.99 -25.45
N TYR A 527 -0.39 -3.33 -25.76
CA TYR A 527 -0.95 -4.58 -25.29
C TYR A 527 -0.46 -5.72 -26.21
N LEU A 528 -0.01 -6.80 -25.61
CA LEU A 528 0.39 -8.01 -26.30
C LEU A 528 -0.83 -8.90 -26.50
N GLN A 529 -0.99 -9.48 -27.70
CA GLN A 529 -2.07 -10.41 -28.03
C GLN A 529 -1.62 -11.85 -27.92
N ILE A 530 -2.35 -12.66 -27.16
CA ILE A 530 -2.22 -14.12 -27.13
C ILE A 530 -3.58 -14.73 -27.41
N PHE A 531 -3.60 -15.90 -28.04
CA PHE A 531 -4.82 -16.67 -28.27
C PHE A 531 -4.80 -17.93 -27.42
N ASP A 532 -5.92 -18.20 -26.73
CA ASP A 532 -6.12 -19.42 -25.94
C ASP A 532 -6.40 -20.67 -26.82
N CYS A 533 -6.89 -21.75 -26.23
CA CYS A 533 -7.25 -22.96 -26.94
C CYS A 533 -8.75 -23.06 -27.27
N GLY A 534 -9.51 -21.99 -27.07
CA GLY A 534 -10.98 -22.01 -27.13
C GLY A 534 -11.59 -22.80 -25.97
N THR A 535 -12.89 -23.05 -26.06
CA THR A 535 -13.66 -23.73 -25.02
C THR A 535 -14.39 -24.95 -25.56
N VAL A 536 -14.72 -25.87 -24.65
CA VAL A 536 -15.72 -26.92 -24.90
C VAL A 536 -17.03 -26.45 -24.31
N GLU A 537 -18.06 -26.36 -25.17
CA GLU A 537 -19.40 -25.95 -24.77
C GLU A 537 -20.18 -27.17 -24.28
N VAL A 538 -20.75 -27.07 -23.08
CA VAL A 538 -21.46 -28.17 -22.43
C VAL A 538 -22.84 -27.73 -21.94
N LEU A 539 -23.78 -28.67 -21.94
CA LEU A 539 -25.17 -28.47 -21.52
C LEU A 539 -25.57 -29.51 -20.48
N TYR A 540 -26.12 -29.04 -19.36
CA TYR A 540 -26.74 -29.84 -18.32
C TYR A 540 -28.27 -29.69 -18.42
N ARG A 541 -28.98 -30.83 -18.31
CA ARG A 541 -30.42 -30.85 -18.14
C ARG A 541 -30.76 -31.67 -16.90
N LYS A 542 -31.46 -31.04 -15.97
CA LYS A 542 -31.94 -31.74 -14.79
C LYS A 542 -32.93 -32.80 -15.19
N GLU A 543 -32.73 -34.07 -14.77
CA GLU A 543 -33.67 -35.13 -15.01
C GLU A 543 -34.99 -34.79 -14.27
N THR A 544 -36.05 -34.56 -15.03
CA THR A 544 -37.40 -34.50 -14.44
C THR A 544 -37.76 -35.91 -13.96
N THR A 545 -37.73 -36.13 -12.67
CA THR A 545 -38.37 -37.31 -12.07
C THR A 545 -39.85 -37.22 -12.39
N ASN A 546 -40.22 -37.79 -13.55
CA ASN A 546 -41.62 -38.03 -13.86
C ASN A 546 -42.17 -38.97 -12.74
N GLY A 547 -42.97 -38.41 -11.88
CA GLY A 547 -43.68 -39.15 -10.85
C GLY A 547 -44.38 -40.36 -11.43
N LYS A 548 -43.86 -41.54 -11.08
CA LYS A 548 -44.62 -42.75 -10.99
C LYS A 548 -44.70 -43.13 -9.51
N GLU A 549 -45.49 -42.38 -8.80
CA GLU A 549 -46.24 -42.96 -7.66
C GLU A 549 -47.68 -43.09 -8.09
N ARG A 550 -48.04 -44.31 -8.36
CA ARG A 550 -49.40 -44.79 -8.24
C ARG A 550 -49.43 -45.84 -7.13
#